data_a80fb5edc4eeec1cd6548de1e0f45678
#
_entry.id   a80fb5edc4eeec1cd6548de1e0f45678
#
_cell.length_a   1.000
_cell.length_b   1.000
_cell.length_c   1.000
_cell.angle_alpha   90.00
_cell.angle_beta   90.00
_cell.angle_gamma   90.00
#
_symmetry.space_group_name_H-M   'P 1'
#
loop_
_entity.id
_entity.type
_entity.pdbx_description
1 polymer ?
#
loop_
_entity_poly.entity_id
_entity_poly.type
_entity_poly.pdbx_seq_one_letter_code
_entity_poly.pdbx_strand_id
1 'polypeptide(L)'
;MNENVDIFIYSHIPFKPLVSNPVYKILTNNHATDENFDTKLPIYRDYTGDNISDKNLMYNEYAGFYWILKNWDIKDYIGQFHYCRYYNFLDDVPDIDKIFSYGFKIILNKRFPLQYNGESMNNRDFYTIWHNVDDFDLMGKIVCENYPQYADGWEKMSKADFIYPSSLFIMPKELFKKYISFALDVMGKFNDARGCHTAEEWIKYVQEHKSEYVRPQHGYYNVKMQARATGYLVERCLAAFLMTEEEGELYKHAVEFDWSVINHSNNR
;
A
#
# COMPACT_ATOMS: atom_id res chain seq x y z
N MET A 1 20.50 -13.77 -12.42
CA MET A 1 20.67 -12.48 -11.75
C MET A 1 19.45 -11.64 -12.09
N ASN A 2 18.85 -10.97 -11.11
CA ASN A 2 17.57 -10.26 -11.24
C ASN A 2 17.71 -8.90 -11.98
N GLU A 3 18.25 -8.89 -13.21
CA GLU A 3 18.48 -7.64 -13.96
C GLU A 3 17.18 -6.98 -14.45
N ASN A 4 16.10 -7.75 -14.51
CA ASN A 4 14.78 -7.35 -15.01
C ASN A 4 13.78 -6.99 -13.91
N VAL A 5 14.22 -6.84 -12.66
CA VAL A 5 13.42 -6.37 -11.53
C VAL A 5 14.01 -5.11 -10.91
N ASP A 6 13.14 -4.17 -10.53
CA ASP A 6 13.44 -3.07 -9.63
C ASP A 6 12.54 -3.16 -8.40
N ILE A 7 13.12 -3.08 -7.21
CA ILE A 7 12.39 -3.11 -5.95
C ILE A 7 12.56 -1.75 -5.26
N PHE A 8 11.48 -0.98 -5.17
CA PHE A 8 11.48 0.32 -4.52
C PHE A 8 11.22 0.17 -3.02
N ILE A 9 12.02 0.86 -2.22
CA ILE A 9 11.81 1.00 -0.78
C ILE A 9 11.28 2.42 -0.55
N TYR A 10 9.97 2.52 -0.26
CA TYR A 10 9.35 3.82 -0.05
C TYR A 10 9.58 4.33 1.38
N SER A 11 9.96 5.60 1.51
CA SER A 11 10.18 6.24 2.80
C SER A 11 9.78 7.72 2.81
N HIS A 12 9.22 8.16 3.93
CA HIS A 12 8.95 9.57 4.22
C HIS A 12 9.97 10.18 5.22
N ILE A 13 10.96 9.39 5.63
CA ILE A 13 12.05 9.80 6.55
C ILE A 13 13.38 9.23 6.07
N PRO A 14 14.52 9.87 6.42
CA PRO A 14 15.82 9.24 6.28
C PRO A 14 15.92 7.96 7.13
N PHE A 15 16.55 6.94 6.59
CA PHE A 15 16.74 5.66 7.27
C PHE A 15 18.00 4.95 6.76
N LYS A 16 18.50 3.98 7.52
CA LYS A 16 19.56 3.07 7.09
C LYS A 16 18.93 1.78 6.55
N PRO A 17 19.01 1.50 5.24
CA PRO A 17 18.50 0.26 4.68
C PRO A 17 19.20 -0.97 5.24
N LEU A 18 18.49 -2.07 5.37
CA LEU A 18 19.06 -3.39 5.71
C LEU A 18 19.58 -4.16 4.50
N VAL A 19 19.46 -3.58 3.32
CA VAL A 19 19.77 -4.21 2.04
C VAL A 19 20.76 -3.36 1.26
N SER A 20 21.54 -4.01 0.43
CA SER A 20 22.60 -3.39 -0.40
C SER A 20 22.57 -3.89 -1.86
N ASN A 21 21.74 -4.91 -2.16
CA ASN A 21 21.65 -5.47 -3.50
C ASN A 21 21.15 -4.40 -4.51
N PRO A 22 21.78 -4.27 -5.69
CA PRO A 22 21.47 -3.22 -6.68
C PRO A 22 20.04 -3.24 -7.23
N VAL A 23 19.28 -4.32 -7.04
CA VAL A 23 17.85 -4.35 -7.41
C VAL A 23 17.03 -3.38 -6.59
N TYR A 24 17.49 -3.02 -5.38
CA TYR A 24 16.81 -2.09 -4.50
C TYR A 24 17.08 -0.64 -4.87
N LYS A 25 16.07 0.18 -4.76
CA LYS A 25 16.09 1.63 -4.97
C LYS A 25 15.29 2.30 -3.86
N ILE A 26 15.79 3.41 -3.36
CA ILE A 26 15.03 4.21 -2.39
C ILE A 26 14.18 5.22 -3.17
N LEU A 27 12.89 5.26 -2.88
CA LEU A 27 12.00 6.31 -3.34
C LEU A 27 11.46 7.04 -2.11
N THR A 28 11.61 8.37 -2.07
CA THR A 28 11.23 9.13 -0.88
C THR A 28 10.57 10.46 -1.22
N ASN A 29 9.60 10.85 -0.40
CA ASN A 29 9.04 12.21 -0.38
C ASN A 29 9.79 13.15 0.57
N ASN A 30 10.88 12.67 1.20
CA ASN A 30 11.66 13.47 2.11
C ASN A 30 12.48 14.53 1.35
N HIS A 31 12.32 15.79 1.71
CA HIS A 31 13.09 16.93 1.17
C HIS A 31 14.49 17.05 1.81
N ALA A 32 14.86 16.15 2.72
CA ALA A 32 16.20 16.08 3.25
C ALA A 32 17.21 15.75 2.15
N THR A 33 18.47 16.14 2.36
CA THR A 33 19.56 15.84 1.44
C THR A 33 19.89 14.35 1.46
N ASP A 34 20.54 13.85 0.41
CA ASP A 34 20.97 12.45 0.32
C ASP A 34 21.94 12.04 1.44
N GLU A 35 22.64 13.00 2.04
CA GLU A 35 23.52 12.82 3.20
C GLU A 35 22.78 12.27 4.44
N ASN A 36 21.47 12.42 4.49
CA ASN A 36 20.65 11.85 5.57
C ASN A 36 20.35 10.35 5.41
N PHE A 37 20.78 9.74 4.31
CA PHE A 37 20.64 8.31 4.06
C PHE A 37 22.01 7.62 4.12
N ASP A 38 22.22 6.80 5.12
CA ASP A 38 23.45 5.96 5.25
C ASP A 38 23.35 4.74 4.32
N THR A 39 23.53 4.98 3.00
CA THR A 39 23.41 3.93 1.98
C THR A 39 24.18 4.25 0.70
N LYS A 40 24.51 3.19 -0.06
CA LYS A 40 25.00 3.28 -1.45
C LYS A 40 23.90 3.00 -2.48
N LEU A 41 22.67 2.69 -2.05
CA LEU A 41 21.55 2.48 -2.96
C LEU A 41 21.19 3.80 -3.64
N PRO A 42 20.74 3.76 -4.91
CA PRO A 42 20.27 4.96 -5.60
C PRO A 42 19.00 5.49 -4.92
N ILE A 43 18.95 6.83 -4.78
CA ILE A 43 17.86 7.53 -4.12
C ILE A 43 17.13 8.38 -5.15
N TYR A 44 15.82 8.19 -5.24
CA TYR A 44 14.90 8.94 -6.09
C TYR A 44 13.92 9.74 -5.25
N ARG A 45 13.40 10.82 -5.84
CA ARG A 45 12.52 11.78 -5.18
C ARG A 45 11.17 11.79 -5.87
N ASP A 46 10.09 11.41 -5.17
CA ASP A 46 8.74 11.38 -5.72
C ASP A 46 8.12 12.76 -5.97
N TYR A 47 8.79 13.84 -5.53
CA TYR A 47 8.41 15.22 -5.80
C TYR A 47 9.09 15.82 -7.06
N THR A 48 9.74 14.99 -7.88
CA THR A 48 10.34 15.38 -9.18
C THR A 48 9.45 14.94 -10.33
N GLY A 49 9.57 15.60 -11.49
CA GLY A 49 8.79 15.24 -12.68
C GLY A 49 7.28 15.36 -12.47
N ASP A 50 6.50 14.50 -13.14
CA ASP A 50 5.05 14.40 -12.95
C ASP A 50 4.77 13.67 -11.63
N ASN A 51 4.17 14.35 -10.65
CA ASN A 51 4.04 13.85 -9.30
C ASN A 51 2.80 14.36 -8.56
N ILE A 52 2.46 13.67 -7.47
CA ILE A 52 1.42 14.02 -6.49
C ILE A 52 1.96 13.90 -5.06
N SER A 53 3.24 14.24 -4.86
CA SER A 53 3.95 14.07 -3.59
C SER A 53 3.33 14.89 -2.44
N ASP A 54 2.71 16.03 -2.75
CA ASP A 54 1.94 16.86 -1.84
C ASP A 54 0.74 16.12 -1.22
N LYS A 55 0.23 15.07 -1.88
CA LYS A 55 -0.87 14.24 -1.40
C LYS A 55 -0.42 13.06 -0.52
N ASN A 56 0.86 12.94 -0.22
CA ASN A 56 1.39 11.78 0.52
C ASN A 56 0.68 11.51 1.86
N LEU A 57 0.27 12.55 2.60
CA LEU A 57 -0.43 12.35 3.87
C LEU A 57 -1.73 11.55 3.70
N MET A 58 -2.43 11.70 2.57
CA MET A 58 -3.66 10.99 2.23
C MET A 58 -3.38 9.69 1.47
N TYR A 59 -2.42 9.73 0.54
CA TYR A 59 -2.16 8.67 -0.43
C TYR A 59 -1.07 7.69 0.01
N ASN A 60 -0.35 7.97 1.11
CA ASN A 60 0.75 7.15 1.60
C ASN A 60 1.77 6.85 0.47
N GLU A 61 2.23 5.59 0.37
CA GLU A 61 3.14 5.10 -0.67
C GLU A 61 2.57 5.20 -2.10
N TYR A 62 1.26 5.38 -2.27
CA TYR A 62 0.65 5.51 -3.59
C TYR A 62 1.03 6.81 -4.31
N ALA A 63 1.46 7.84 -3.58
CA ALA A 63 2.09 9.00 -4.21
C ALA A 63 3.40 8.60 -4.92
N GLY A 64 4.19 7.72 -4.30
CA GLY A 64 5.37 7.13 -4.91
C GLY A 64 5.03 6.20 -6.09
N PHE A 65 3.97 5.41 -6.00
CA PHE A 65 3.53 4.56 -7.12
C PHE A 65 3.08 5.38 -8.33
N TYR A 66 2.41 6.53 -8.09
CA TYR A 66 2.11 7.47 -9.16
C TYR A 66 3.39 7.94 -9.83
N TRP A 67 4.41 8.36 -9.06
CA TRP A 67 5.68 8.81 -9.58
C TRP A 67 6.37 7.73 -10.42
N ILE A 68 6.41 6.49 -9.95
CA ILE A 68 6.94 5.34 -10.69
C ILE A 68 6.20 5.17 -12.02
N LEU A 69 4.87 5.19 -11.99
CA LEU A 69 4.02 5.02 -13.18
C LEU A 69 4.29 6.09 -14.25
N LYS A 70 4.63 7.32 -13.84
CA LYS A 70 4.79 8.49 -14.72
C LYS A 70 6.23 8.73 -15.17
N ASN A 71 7.22 8.40 -14.33
CA ASN A 71 8.58 8.87 -14.55
C ASN A 71 9.60 7.73 -14.65
N TRP A 72 9.22 6.46 -14.37
CA TRP A 72 10.15 5.34 -14.37
C TRP A 72 9.96 4.42 -15.58
N ASP A 73 11.07 4.01 -16.21
CA ASP A 73 11.05 2.93 -17.20
C ASP A 73 11.00 1.60 -16.46
N ILE A 74 9.77 1.13 -16.20
CA ILE A 74 9.52 -0.07 -15.41
C ILE A 74 10.04 -1.30 -16.17
N LYS A 75 10.91 -2.07 -15.54
CA LYS A 75 11.40 -3.34 -16.01
C LYS A 75 10.28 -4.39 -16.06
N ASP A 76 10.60 -5.63 -16.42
CA ASP A 76 9.60 -6.70 -16.53
C ASP A 76 8.85 -6.93 -15.21
N TYR A 77 9.56 -6.74 -14.08
CA TYR A 77 8.98 -6.83 -12.74
C TYR A 77 9.28 -5.61 -11.92
N ILE A 78 8.35 -5.29 -11.04
CA ILE A 78 8.48 -4.22 -10.06
C ILE A 78 8.09 -4.72 -8.69
N GLY A 79 8.89 -4.37 -7.68
CA GLY A 79 8.62 -4.63 -6.28
C GLY A 79 8.46 -3.37 -5.47
N GLN A 80 7.68 -3.49 -4.40
CA GLN A 80 7.48 -2.45 -3.41
C GLN A 80 7.78 -2.97 -2.02
N PHE A 81 8.63 -2.24 -1.29
CA PHE A 81 8.92 -2.42 0.12
C PHE A 81 8.68 -1.10 0.85
N HIS A 82 8.55 -1.19 2.15
CA HIS A 82 8.49 -0.02 3.01
C HIS A 82 9.80 0.12 3.78
N TYR A 83 10.24 1.34 4.13
CA TYR A 83 11.50 1.57 4.83
C TYR A 83 11.66 0.75 6.13
N CYS A 84 10.56 0.35 6.75
CA CYS A 84 10.55 -0.47 7.96
C CYS A 84 9.94 -1.87 7.77
N ARG A 85 9.68 -2.32 6.54
CA ARG A 85 9.07 -3.64 6.25
C ARG A 85 9.74 -4.26 5.04
N TYR A 86 10.32 -5.44 5.23
CA TYR A 86 11.08 -6.17 4.23
C TYR A 86 10.66 -7.63 4.21
N TYR A 87 10.74 -8.26 3.05
CA TYR A 87 10.74 -9.72 3.00
C TYR A 87 12.01 -10.26 3.65
N ASN A 88 11.91 -11.42 4.30
CA ASN A 88 13.01 -11.98 5.08
C ASN A 88 14.19 -12.47 4.23
N PHE A 89 14.06 -12.49 2.90
CA PHE A 89 15.18 -12.81 2.01
C PHE A 89 16.23 -11.67 1.91
N LEU A 90 15.88 -10.44 2.24
CA LEU A 90 16.80 -9.28 2.23
C LEU A 90 17.65 -9.20 0.93
N ASP A 91 18.97 -9.26 1.04
CA ASP A 91 19.89 -9.24 -0.10
C ASP A 91 19.95 -10.56 -0.89
N ASP A 92 19.42 -11.66 -0.32
CA ASP A 92 19.32 -12.96 -0.97
C ASP A 92 18.06 -13.04 -1.85
N VAL A 93 17.87 -12.04 -2.69
CA VAL A 93 16.71 -11.93 -3.58
C VAL A 93 16.62 -13.17 -4.46
N PRO A 94 15.49 -13.93 -4.38
CA PRO A 94 15.32 -15.13 -5.18
C PRO A 94 15.32 -14.80 -6.68
N ASP A 95 15.55 -15.80 -7.50
CA ASP A 95 15.43 -15.68 -8.95
C ASP A 95 13.95 -15.43 -9.33
N ILE A 96 13.63 -14.17 -9.62
CA ILE A 96 12.27 -13.70 -9.88
C ILE A 96 11.72 -14.32 -11.15
N ASP A 97 12.51 -14.39 -12.22
CA ASP A 97 12.11 -15.06 -13.48
C ASP A 97 11.74 -16.50 -13.26
N LYS A 98 12.54 -17.21 -12.48
CA LYS A 98 12.30 -18.61 -12.15
C LYS A 98 10.99 -18.79 -11.38
N ILE A 99 10.69 -17.92 -10.41
CA ILE A 99 9.42 -17.97 -9.68
C ILE A 99 8.26 -17.83 -10.65
N PHE A 100 8.27 -16.80 -11.50
CA PHE A 100 7.19 -16.58 -12.46
C PHE A 100 7.12 -17.68 -13.54
N SER A 101 8.24 -18.28 -13.93
CA SER A 101 8.27 -19.42 -14.85
C SER A 101 7.56 -20.68 -14.34
N TYR A 102 7.42 -20.84 -13.02
CA TYR A 102 6.64 -21.90 -12.39
C TYR A 102 5.12 -21.65 -12.38
N GLY A 103 4.67 -20.54 -12.99
CA GLY A 103 3.25 -20.21 -13.14
C GLY A 103 2.69 -19.35 -12.03
N PHE A 104 3.51 -18.93 -11.06
CA PHE A 104 3.10 -17.91 -10.09
C PHE A 104 2.85 -16.58 -10.82
N LYS A 105 1.94 -15.77 -10.28
CA LYS A 105 1.50 -14.52 -10.92
C LYS A 105 1.94 -13.28 -10.16
N ILE A 106 2.26 -13.44 -8.86
CA ILE A 106 2.63 -12.35 -7.96
C ILE A 106 3.41 -12.92 -6.77
N ILE A 107 4.28 -12.09 -6.20
CA ILE A 107 4.93 -12.34 -4.91
C ILE A 107 4.33 -11.37 -3.90
N LEU A 108 3.88 -11.90 -2.77
CA LEU A 108 3.23 -11.15 -1.69
C LEU A 108 3.91 -11.41 -0.35
N ASN A 109 3.70 -10.52 0.60
CA ASN A 109 3.94 -10.84 2.01
C ASN A 109 2.90 -11.84 2.51
N LYS A 110 3.28 -12.67 3.48
CA LYS A 110 2.33 -13.55 4.16
C LYS A 110 1.16 -12.75 4.72
N ARG A 111 -0.02 -13.32 4.58
CA ARG A 111 -1.26 -12.80 5.11
C ARG A 111 -1.17 -12.58 6.63
N PHE A 112 -1.72 -11.48 7.07
CA PHE A 112 -1.86 -11.18 8.49
C PHE A 112 -3.29 -11.50 8.93
N PRO A 113 -3.50 -12.44 9.87
CA PRO A 113 -4.84 -12.77 10.36
C PRO A 113 -5.44 -11.60 11.14
N LEU A 114 -6.71 -11.32 10.90
CA LEU A 114 -7.44 -10.27 11.59
C LEU A 114 -8.08 -10.82 12.86
N GLN A 115 -7.57 -10.38 14.00
CA GLN A 115 -8.05 -10.82 15.31
C GLN A 115 -8.20 -9.62 16.25
N TYR A 116 -9.23 -9.66 17.07
CA TYR A 116 -9.45 -8.70 18.15
C TYR A 116 -9.96 -9.43 19.39
N ASN A 117 -9.32 -9.20 20.54
CA ASN A 117 -9.61 -9.88 21.80
C ASN A 117 -9.62 -11.42 21.72
N GLY A 118 -8.80 -12.00 20.82
CA GLY A 118 -8.69 -13.44 20.59
C GLY A 118 -9.73 -14.03 19.63
N GLU A 119 -10.64 -13.22 19.09
CA GLU A 119 -11.64 -13.62 18.11
C GLU A 119 -11.22 -13.23 16.70
N SER A 120 -11.44 -14.14 15.72
CA SER A 120 -11.22 -13.85 14.30
C SER A 120 -12.29 -12.88 13.80
N MET A 121 -11.89 -11.93 12.98
CA MET A 121 -12.78 -10.91 12.40
C MET A 121 -12.60 -10.84 10.90
N ASN A 122 -13.68 -10.48 10.19
CA ASN A 122 -13.56 -10.09 8.78
C ASN A 122 -13.01 -8.67 8.61
N ASN A 123 -12.58 -8.32 7.39
CA ASN A 123 -11.96 -7.01 7.12
C ASN A 123 -12.86 -5.83 7.45
N ARG A 124 -14.15 -5.91 7.13
CA ARG A 124 -15.08 -4.81 7.40
C ARG A 124 -15.23 -4.57 8.90
N ASP A 125 -15.46 -5.62 9.67
CA ASP A 125 -15.64 -5.51 11.12
C ASP A 125 -14.33 -5.10 11.81
N PHE A 126 -13.18 -5.64 11.38
CA PHE A 126 -11.88 -5.22 11.89
C PHE A 126 -11.59 -3.74 11.61
N TYR A 127 -12.00 -3.23 10.43
CA TYR A 127 -11.85 -1.80 10.10
C TYR A 127 -12.62 -0.91 11.08
N THR A 128 -13.81 -1.34 11.54
CA THR A 128 -14.64 -0.56 12.49
C THR A 128 -13.97 -0.31 13.83
N ILE A 129 -13.02 -1.17 14.21
CA ILE A 129 -12.31 -1.04 15.49
C ILE A 129 -11.49 0.25 15.52
N TRP A 130 -10.86 0.60 14.39
CA TRP A 130 -9.87 1.69 14.30
C TRP A 130 -10.36 2.90 13.52
N HIS A 131 -11.31 2.71 12.59
CA HIS A 131 -11.71 3.70 11.60
C HIS A 131 -13.23 3.82 11.46
N ASN A 132 -13.68 4.82 10.72
CA ASN A 132 -15.09 5.00 10.39
C ASN A 132 -15.52 3.97 9.33
N VAL A 133 -16.52 3.15 9.68
CA VAL A 133 -17.04 2.11 8.77
C VAL A 133 -17.74 2.69 7.54
N ASP A 134 -18.34 3.89 7.65
CA ASP A 134 -18.97 4.55 6.52
C ASP A 134 -17.97 4.89 5.41
N ASP A 135 -16.69 5.08 5.76
CA ASP A 135 -15.61 5.23 4.78
C ASP A 135 -15.34 3.92 4.05
N PHE A 136 -15.36 2.78 4.77
CA PHE A 136 -15.20 1.46 4.17
C PHE A 136 -16.34 1.14 3.20
N ASP A 137 -17.58 1.38 3.64
CA ASP A 137 -18.77 1.09 2.84
C ASP A 137 -18.84 2.03 1.61
N LEU A 138 -18.47 3.31 1.76
CA LEU A 138 -18.39 4.26 0.65
C LEU A 138 -17.32 3.82 -0.37
N MET A 139 -16.13 3.40 0.08
CA MET A 139 -15.09 2.90 -0.82
C MET A 139 -15.58 1.67 -1.58
N GLY A 140 -16.26 0.74 -0.90
CA GLY A 140 -16.87 -0.44 -1.53
C GLY A 140 -17.91 -0.08 -2.58
N LYS A 141 -18.79 0.88 -2.27
CA LYS A 141 -19.76 1.40 -3.23
C LYS A 141 -19.07 1.97 -4.48
N ILE A 142 -18.03 2.78 -4.28
CA ILE A 142 -17.25 3.36 -5.40
C ILE A 142 -16.64 2.28 -6.27
N VAL A 143 -16.04 1.24 -5.65
CA VAL A 143 -15.48 0.10 -6.39
C VAL A 143 -16.58 -0.61 -7.19
N CYS A 144 -17.70 -0.97 -6.56
CA CYS A 144 -18.76 -1.71 -7.23
C CYS A 144 -19.43 -0.92 -8.37
N GLU A 145 -19.60 0.39 -8.22
CA GLU A 145 -20.27 1.23 -9.22
C GLU A 145 -19.37 1.60 -10.40
N ASN A 146 -18.07 1.85 -10.16
CA ASN A 146 -17.16 2.33 -11.20
C ASN A 146 -16.29 1.21 -11.79
N TYR A 147 -16.12 0.10 -11.05
CA TYR A 147 -15.33 -1.07 -11.43
C TYR A 147 -16.09 -2.36 -11.14
N PRO A 148 -17.24 -2.60 -11.82
CA PRO A 148 -18.09 -3.77 -11.55
C PRO A 148 -17.35 -5.09 -11.72
N GLN A 149 -16.29 -5.13 -12.55
CA GLN A 149 -15.40 -6.30 -12.69
C GLN A 149 -14.61 -6.62 -11.43
N TYR A 150 -14.49 -5.69 -10.47
CA TYR A 150 -13.79 -5.90 -9.19
C TYR A 150 -14.74 -6.00 -7.99
N ALA A 151 -16.05 -5.97 -8.23
CA ALA A 151 -17.08 -6.01 -7.18
C ALA A 151 -17.03 -7.31 -6.37
N ASP A 152 -16.86 -8.46 -7.04
CA ASP A 152 -16.70 -9.77 -6.38
C ASP A 152 -15.45 -9.82 -5.50
N GLY A 153 -14.35 -9.23 -5.97
CA GLY A 153 -13.11 -9.12 -5.21
C GLY A 153 -13.27 -8.27 -3.95
N TRP A 154 -13.99 -7.15 -4.03
CA TRP A 154 -14.32 -6.34 -2.85
C TRP A 154 -15.17 -7.11 -1.84
N GLU A 155 -16.18 -7.84 -2.32
CA GLU A 155 -17.04 -8.67 -1.46
C GLU A 155 -16.23 -9.79 -0.77
N LYS A 156 -15.38 -10.51 -1.52
CA LYS A 156 -14.50 -11.54 -0.98
C LYS A 156 -13.53 -10.96 0.06
N MET A 157 -12.86 -9.85 -0.25
CA MET A 157 -11.96 -9.15 0.66
C MET A 157 -12.68 -8.71 1.94
N SER A 158 -13.88 -8.11 1.83
CA SER A 158 -14.63 -7.62 2.99
C SER A 158 -14.95 -8.73 3.99
N LYS A 159 -15.16 -9.95 3.51
CA LYS A 159 -15.48 -11.15 4.31
C LYS A 159 -14.25 -11.94 4.77
N ALA A 160 -13.07 -11.68 4.19
CA ALA A 160 -11.85 -12.38 4.54
C ALA A 160 -11.39 -12.02 5.96
N ASP A 161 -10.85 -12.99 6.68
CA ASP A 161 -10.30 -12.86 8.03
C ASP A 161 -8.80 -12.56 8.05
N PHE A 162 -8.27 -12.08 6.95
CA PHE A 162 -6.87 -11.69 6.78
C PHE A 162 -6.71 -10.46 5.90
N ILE A 163 -5.53 -9.85 5.96
CA ILE A 163 -5.11 -8.73 5.12
C ILE A 163 -3.68 -8.94 4.62
N TYR A 164 -3.34 -8.32 3.48
CA TYR A 164 -1.97 -8.09 3.02
C TYR A 164 -1.53 -6.68 3.46
N PRO A 165 -0.84 -6.54 4.60
CA PRO A 165 -0.53 -5.20 5.12
C PRO A 165 0.54 -4.51 4.31
N SER A 166 0.43 -3.16 4.21
CA SER A 166 1.50 -2.27 3.72
C SER A 166 1.86 -2.40 2.25
N SER A 167 0.97 -2.96 1.42
CA SER A 167 1.15 -3.02 -0.04
C SER A 167 2.52 -3.57 -0.49
N LEU A 168 3.05 -4.59 0.23
CA LEU A 168 4.29 -5.25 -0.17
C LEU A 168 4.01 -6.26 -1.28
N PHE A 169 4.69 -6.12 -2.39
CA PHE A 169 4.55 -7.02 -3.53
C PHE A 169 5.78 -7.03 -4.45
N ILE A 170 5.91 -8.06 -5.28
CA ILE A 170 6.67 -8.02 -6.55
C ILE A 170 5.74 -8.60 -7.61
N MET A 171 5.52 -7.86 -8.70
CA MET A 171 4.60 -8.25 -9.76
C MET A 171 5.08 -7.84 -11.13
N PRO A 172 4.56 -8.46 -12.22
CA PRO A 172 4.80 -8.01 -13.58
C PRO A 172 4.37 -6.55 -13.79
N LYS A 173 5.12 -5.82 -14.63
CA LYS A 173 4.87 -4.39 -14.87
C LYS A 173 3.46 -4.07 -15.36
N GLU A 174 2.88 -4.94 -16.21
CA GLU A 174 1.53 -4.68 -16.73
C GLU A 174 0.47 -4.86 -15.64
N LEU A 175 0.67 -5.81 -14.71
CA LEU A 175 -0.19 -5.97 -13.56
C LEU A 175 -0.07 -4.77 -12.61
N PHE A 176 1.15 -4.27 -12.40
CA PHE A 176 1.39 -3.06 -11.62
C PHE A 176 0.67 -1.84 -12.21
N LYS A 177 0.83 -1.59 -13.51
CA LYS A 177 0.15 -0.49 -14.19
C LYS A 177 -1.37 -0.57 -14.04
N LYS A 178 -1.93 -1.76 -14.25
CA LYS A 178 -3.37 -2.01 -14.13
C LYS A 178 -3.86 -1.73 -12.70
N TYR A 179 -3.19 -2.33 -11.72
CA TYR A 179 -3.53 -2.16 -10.31
C TYR A 179 -3.40 -0.70 -9.85
N ILE A 180 -2.29 -0.04 -10.12
CA ILE A 180 -2.05 1.32 -9.64
C ILE A 180 -3.00 2.32 -10.31
N SER A 181 -3.31 2.15 -11.60
CA SER A 181 -4.31 2.99 -12.27
C SER A 181 -5.70 2.87 -11.62
N PHE A 182 -6.11 1.63 -11.32
CA PHE A 182 -7.35 1.36 -10.57
C PHE A 182 -7.32 2.01 -9.18
N ALA A 183 -6.27 1.74 -8.40
CA ALA A 183 -6.16 2.23 -7.03
C ALA A 183 -6.20 3.76 -6.95
N LEU A 184 -5.43 4.46 -7.81
CA LEU A 184 -5.37 5.93 -7.85
C LEU A 184 -6.71 6.55 -8.24
N ASP A 185 -7.44 5.98 -9.20
CA ASP A 185 -8.75 6.49 -9.61
C ASP A 185 -9.80 6.29 -8.50
N VAL A 186 -9.82 5.12 -7.86
CA VAL A 186 -10.71 4.86 -6.72
C VAL A 186 -10.43 5.82 -5.55
N MET A 187 -9.14 6.07 -5.24
CA MET A 187 -8.74 7.06 -4.23
C MET A 187 -9.24 8.46 -4.57
N GLY A 188 -9.10 8.87 -5.84
CA GLY A 188 -9.61 10.15 -6.32
C GLY A 188 -11.13 10.27 -6.11
N LYS A 189 -11.90 9.29 -6.58
CA LYS A 189 -13.35 9.26 -6.43
C LYS A 189 -13.82 9.23 -4.96
N PHE A 190 -13.07 8.56 -4.09
CA PHE A 190 -13.36 8.55 -2.65
C PHE A 190 -13.16 9.94 -2.04
N ASN A 191 -12.07 10.61 -2.37
CA ASN A 191 -11.80 11.96 -1.90
C ASN A 191 -12.84 12.97 -2.46
N ASP A 192 -13.24 12.83 -3.74
CA ASP A 192 -14.32 13.62 -4.34
C ASP A 192 -15.65 13.43 -3.60
N ALA A 193 -16.00 12.19 -3.27
CA ALA A 193 -17.24 11.87 -2.56
C ALA A 193 -17.26 12.43 -1.13
N ARG A 194 -16.10 12.60 -0.50
CA ARG A 194 -15.95 13.25 0.81
C ARG A 194 -15.72 14.77 0.72
N GLY A 195 -15.47 15.31 -0.48
CA GLY A 195 -15.12 16.72 -0.69
C GLY A 195 -13.78 17.09 -0.07
N CYS A 196 -12.84 16.14 -0.01
CA CYS A 196 -11.54 16.29 0.66
C CYS A 196 -10.40 16.00 -0.31
N HIS A 197 -9.77 17.05 -0.85
CA HIS A 197 -8.72 16.95 -1.86
C HIS A 197 -7.32 17.24 -1.31
N THR A 198 -7.25 17.77 -0.08
CA THR A 198 -6.02 18.07 0.66
C THR A 198 -6.03 17.43 2.05
N ALA A 199 -4.85 17.32 2.64
CA ALA A 199 -4.70 16.83 4.01
C ALA A 199 -5.41 17.73 5.04
N GLU A 200 -5.38 19.04 4.81
CA GLU A 200 -6.02 20.04 5.65
C GLU A 200 -7.55 19.90 5.60
N GLU A 201 -8.11 19.69 4.41
CA GLU A 201 -9.56 19.43 4.23
C GLU A 201 -9.99 18.16 4.96
N TRP A 202 -9.21 17.08 4.84
CA TRP A 202 -9.47 15.85 5.59
C TRP A 202 -9.41 16.04 7.10
N ILE A 203 -8.40 16.77 7.60
CA ILE A 203 -8.28 17.09 9.03
C ILE A 203 -9.52 17.88 9.49
N LYS A 204 -9.93 18.88 8.74
CA LYS A 204 -11.12 19.68 9.01
C LYS A 204 -12.38 18.82 8.99
N TYR A 205 -12.56 18.01 7.94
CA TYR A 205 -13.71 17.10 7.81
C TYR A 205 -13.85 16.17 9.02
N VAL A 206 -12.76 15.51 9.43
CA VAL A 206 -12.75 14.62 10.60
C VAL A 206 -13.05 15.39 11.90
N GLN A 207 -12.62 16.64 12.03
CA GLN A 207 -12.94 17.48 13.19
C GLN A 207 -14.41 17.87 13.25
N GLU A 208 -15.00 18.25 12.11
CA GLU A 208 -16.40 18.62 11.99
C GLU A 208 -17.34 17.41 12.19
N HIS A 209 -16.92 16.20 11.79
CA HIS A 209 -17.66 14.95 11.95
C HIS A 209 -17.13 14.07 13.09
N LYS A 210 -16.60 14.69 14.15
CA LYS A 210 -15.89 14.00 15.24
C LYS A 210 -16.64 12.79 15.79
N SER A 211 -17.97 12.87 15.95
CA SER A 211 -18.79 11.77 16.49
C SER A 211 -18.72 10.48 15.67
N GLU A 212 -18.49 10.60 14.37
CA GLU A 212 -18.37 9.46 13.43
C GLU A 212 -16.99 8.81 13.48
N TYR A 213 -15.97 9.56 13.94
CA TYR A 213 -14.56 9.13 13.96
C TYR A 213 -14.03 8.79 15.36
N VAL A 214 -14.80 9.03 16.42
CA VAL A 214 -14.46 8.58 17.78
C VAL A 214 -14.68 7.07 17.89
N ARG A 215 -13.72 6.35 18.45
CA ARG A 215 -13.79 4.91 18.71
C ARG A 215 -13.86 4.65 20.21
N PRO A 216 -15.07 4.52 20.80
CA PRO A 216 -15.25 4.39 22.24
C PRO A 216 -14.54 3.19 22.85
N GLN A 217 -14.44 2.07 22.08
CA GLN A 217 -13.80 0.83 22.52
C GLN A 217 -12.31 1.03 22.87
N HIS A 218 -11.67 2.09 22.35
CA HIS A 218 -10.25 2.35 22.53
C HIS A 218 -9.98 3.67 23.26
N GLY A 219 -11.00 4.47 23.56
CA GLY A 219 -10.82 5.85 24.04
C GLY A 219 -10.00 6.71 23.08
N TYR A 220 -9.92 6.30 21.80
CA TYR A 220 -8.94 6.79 20.85
C TYR A 220 -9.59 7.65 19.78
N TYR A 221 -9.17 8.90 19.76
CA TYR A 221 -9.47 9.84 18.68
C TYR A 221 -8.18 10.56 18.28
N ASN A 222 -7.62 10.18 17.15
CA ASN A 222 -6.48 10.87 16.56
C ASN A 222 -6.88 11.40 15.18
N VAL A 223 -7.08 12.71 15.11
CA VAL A 223 -7.50 13.41 13.89
C VAL A 223 -6.60 13.07 12.69
N LYS A 224 -5.27 13.15 12.90
CA LYS A 224 -4.31 12.91 11.83
C LYS A 224 -4.36 11.47 11.32
N MET A 225 -4.61 10.49 12.20
CA MET A 225 -4.77 9.10 11.80
C MET A 225 -6.08 8.91 11.04
N GLN A 226 -7.18 9.46 11.54
CA GLN A 226 -8.48 9.33 10.87
C GLN A 226 -8.50 10.06 9.52
N ALA A 227 -7.81 11.19 9.39
CA ALA A 227 -7.66 11.92 8.12
C ALA A 227 -6.85 11.18 7.04
N ARG A 228 -6.31 10.00 7.36
CA ARG A 228 -5.62 9.11 6.40
C ARG A 228 -6.52 7.98 5.90
N ALA A 229 -7.84 8.10 6.01
CA ALA A 229 -8.80 7.07 5.62
C ALA A 229 -8.55 6.53 4.21
N THR A 230 -8.29 7.40 3.23
CA THR A 230 -7.97 7.03 1.84
C THR A 230 -6.79 6.04 1.79
N GLY A 231 -5.69 6.33 2.50
CA GLY A 231 -4.50 5.47 2.52
C GLY A 231 -4.75 4.11 3.17
N TYR A 232 -5.56 4.04 4.23
CA TYR A 232 -5.90 2.75 4.85
C TYR A 232 -6.86 1.93 4.00
N LEU A 233 -7.76 2.58 3.26
CA LEU A 233 -8.74 1.89 2.42
C LEU A 233 -8.11 1.35 1.14
N VAL A 234 -7.13 2.04 0.57
CA VAL A 234 -6.47 1.56 -0.65
C VAL A 234 -5.67 0.26 -0.43
N GLU A 235 -5.18 -0.01 0.78
CA GLU A 235 -4.61 -1.33 1.11
C GLU A 235 -5.66 -2.45 0.95
N ARG A 236 -6.95 -2.17 1.19
CA ARG A 236 -8.05 -3.10 0.94
C ARG A 236 -8.34 -3.24 -0.55
N CYS A 237 -8.13 -2.18 -1.32
CA CYS A 237 -8.23 -2.25 -2.78
C CYS A 237 -7.19 -3.21 -3.38
N LEU A 238 -5.98 -3.33 -2.80
CA LEU A 238 -5.01 -4.35 -3.22
C LEU A 238 -5.61 -5.76 -3.02
N ALA A 239 -6.11 -6.05 -1.83
CA ALA A 239 -6.68 -7.36 -1.55
C ALA A 239 -7.91 -7.66 -2.43
N ALA A 240 -8.78 -6.67 -2.66
CA ALA A 240 -9.91 -6.80 -3.58
C ALA A 240 -9.45 -7.12 -5.01
N PHE A 241 -8.47 -6.38 -5.54
CA PHE A 241 -7.88 -6.64 -6.85
C PHE A 241 -7.28 -8.04 -6.96
N LEU A 242 -6.60 -8.51 -5.91
CA LEU A 242 -6.01 -9.84 -5.86
C LEU A 242 -7.03 -10.98 -5.80
N MET A 243 -8.23 -10.72 -5.26
CA MET A 243 -9.27 -11.73 -5.02
C MET A 243 -10.33 -11.78 -6.11
N THR A 244 -10.34 -10.84 -7.04
CA THR A 244 -11.34 -10.82 -8.11
C THR A 244 -11.15 -11.93 -9.13
N GLU A 245 -12.26 -12.45 -9.65
CA GLU A 245 -12.27 -13.43 -10.75
C GLU A 245 -11.74 -12.85 -12.06
N GLU A 246 -11.95 -11.54 -12.30
CA GLU A 246 -11.41 -10.81 -13.47
C GLU A 246 -9.89 -10.96 -13.60
N GLU A 247 -9.16 -10.91 -12.48
CA GLU A 247 -7.71 -11.11 -12.48
C GLU A 247 -7.30 -12.58 -12.25
N GLY A 248 -8.26 -13.52 -12.25
CA GLY A 248 -8.02 -14.94 -12.02
C GLY A 248 -7.64 -15.27 -10.59
N GLU A 249 -8.16 -14.52 -9.63
CA GLU A 249 -7.93 -14.72 -8.19
C GLU A 249 -6.42 -14.86 -7.88
N LEU A 250 -5.66 -13.83 -8.23
CA LEU A 250 -4.19 -13.80 -8.15
C LEU A 250 -3.61 -14.28 -6.83
N TYR A 251 -4.33 -14.07 -5.71
CA TYR A 251 -3.90 -14.53 -4.39
C TYR A 251 -3.75 -16.06 -4.28
N LYS A 252 -4.46 -16.84 -5.13
CA LYS A 252 -4.32 -18.30 -5.21
C LYS A 252 -3.07 -18.73 -5.99
N HIS A 253 -2.51 -17.83 -6.77
CA HIS A 253 -1.31 -18.02 -7.59
C HIS A 253 -0.12 -17.19 -7.08
N ALA A 254 -0.17 -16.75 -5.82
CA ALA A 254 0.88 -15.99 -5.19
C ALA A 254 1.93 -16.90 -4.55
N VAL A 255 3.19 -16.45 -4.58
CA VAL A 255 4.20 -16.91 -3.60
C VAL A 255 4.16 -15.94 -2.44
N GLU A 256 3.97 -16.45 -1.22
CA GLU A 256 3.97 -15.63 -0.01
C GLU A 256 5.28 -15.80 0.74
N PHE A 257 5.99 -14.68 0.96
CA PHE A 257 7.20 -14.66 1.78
C PHE A 257 6.92 -14.12 3.19
N ASP A 258 7.67 -14.65 4.16
CA ASP A 258 7.75 -14.05 5.48
C ASP A 258 8.34 -12.65 5.40
N TRP A 259 7.90 -11.78 6.26
CA TRP A 259 8.32 -10.40 6.32
C TRP A 259 8.55 -9.93 7.76
N SER A 260 9.39 -8.92 7.93
CA SER A 260 9.73 -8.37 9.24
C SER A 260 9.45 -6.88 9.29
N VAL A 261 9.00 -6.42 10.46
CA VAL A 261 8.90 -5.00 10.81
C VAL A 261 10.17 -4.59 11.56
N ILE A 262 10.83 -3.54 11.06
CA ILE A 262 12.06 -3.03 11.63
C ILE A 262 11.76 -1.74 12.39
N ASN A 263 12.17 -1.71 13.63
CA ASN A 263 12.02 -0.52 14.44
C ASN A 263 13.25 0.39 14.28
N HIS A 264 13.10 1.51 13.58
CA HIS A 264 14.14 2.52 13.41
C HIS A 264 14.20 3.54 14.56
N SER A 265 13.49 3.31 15.68
CA SER A 265 13.43 4.26 16.81
C SER A 265 14.76 4.46 17.53
N ASN A 266 15.76 3.61 17.30
CA ASN A 266 17.08 3.70 17.94
C ASN A 266 18.08 4.55 17.14
N ASN A 267 17.70 5.16 16.02
CA ASN A 267 18.58 5.97 15.15
C ASN A 267 18.12 7.44 15.07
N ARG A 268 17.43 7.95 16.08
CA ARG A 268 17.11 9.38 16.22
C ARG A 268 18.03 10.07 17.21
#